data_e17b5698c3065322866ac3b28b94dd83
#
_entry.id   e17b5698c3065322866ac3b28b94dd83
#
_cell.length_a   1.000
_cell.length_b   1.000
_cell.length_c   1.000
_cell.angle_alpha   90.00
_cell.angle_beta   90.00
_cell.angle_gamma   90.00
#
_symmetry.space_group_name_H-M   'P 1'
#
loop_
_entity.id
_entity.type
_entity.pdbx_description
1 polymer ?
#
loop_
_entity_poly.entity_id
_entity_poly.type
_entity_poly.pdbx_seq_one_letter_code
_entity_poly.pdbx_strand_id
1 'polypeptide(L)'
;MTAAVAASGLGAGADIEGNEAYRARLLFAKAFPEHAGAPADWLRYTLAVPGVTRAYIDPLAAGRGTVVVYPFFDLTRTNGIPLEADRVAVGNALQIARPGAGLPVVRIAEAVPINVTITDFSPNSPEVQAAAAAEIAATFARQSRPAGVATPHPSMPFLATPQVFSRSWIWQAAANASGEERHAISAPVSDQALTEGQVATPGTVSFA
;
A
#
# COMPACT_ATOMS: atom_id res chain seq x y z
N MET A 1 -4.83 -14.97 -45.15
CA MET A 1 -3.87 -15.29 -44.08
C MET A 1 -4.66 -15.77 -42.87
N THR A 2 -4.58 -17.04 -42.53
CA THR A 2 -5.19 -17.61 -41.32
C THR A 2 -4.20 -17.44 -40.18
N ALA A 3 -4.57 -16.67 -39.15
CA ALA A 3 -3.77 -16.57 -37.94
C ALA A 3 -3.89 -17.89 -37.18
N ALA A 4 -2.77 -18.57 -36.93
CA ALA A 4 -2.72 -19.77 -36.10
C ALA A 4 -2.47 -19.35 -34.64
N VAL A 5 -3.37 -19.75 -33.74
CA VAL A 5 -3.17 -19.64 -32.29
C VAL A 5 -2.22 -20.76 -31.85
N ALA A 6 -1.20 -20.44 -31.03
CA ALA A 6 -0.28 -21.44 -30.50
C ALA A 6 -1.04 -22.52 -29.70
N ALA A 7 -0.49 -23.73 -29.62
CA ALA A 7 -1.13 -24.87 -28.93
C ALA A 7 -1.37 -24.63 -27.43
N SER A 8 -0.65 -23.66 -26.81
CA SER A 8 -0.84 -23.18 -25.45
C SER A 8 -2.01 -22.19 -25.27
N GLY A 9 -2.73 -21.86 -26.32
CA GLY A 9 -3.81 -20.87 -26.30
C GLY A 9 -3.30 -19.42 -26.20
N LEU A 10 -4.23 -18.48 -26.02
CA LEU A 10 -3.93 -17.10 -25.70
C LEU A 10 -3.75 -17.00 -24.16
N GLY A 11 -2.50 -17.04 -23.72
CA GLY A 11 -2.15 -16.74 -22.31
C GLY A 11 -2.06 -15.24 -22.07
N ALA A 12 -2.12 -14.84 -20.81
CA ALA A 12 -2.00 -13.45 -20.34
C ALA A 12 -3.19 -12.51 -20.64
N GLY A 13 -4.38 -13.04 -20.84
CA GLY A 13 -5.61 -12.25 -20.73
C GLY A 13 -5.85 -11.90 -19.25
N ALA A 14 -6.24 -10.66 -18.97
CA ALA A 14 -6.77 -10.28 -17.67
C ALA A 14 -8.30 -10.45 -17.68
N ASP A 15 -8.87 -10.73 -16.50
CA ASP A 15 -10.31 -10.71 -16.32
C ASP A 15 -10.88 -9.31 -16.61
N ILE A 16 -12.18 -9.26 -16.92
CA ILE A 16 -12.87 -7.98 -17.14
C ILE A 16 -12.76 -7.12 -15.88
N GLU A 17 -12.26 -5.89 -16.05
CA GLU A 17 -12.18 -4.91 -14.97
C GLU A 17 -13.58 -4.64 -14.39
N GLY A 18 -13.72 -4.71 -13.06
CA GLY A 18 -14.96 -4.40 -12.37
C GLY A 18 -15.37 -2.93 -12.52
N ASN A 19 -16.67 -2.64 -12.55
CA ASN A 19 -17.20 -1.30 -12.79
C ASN A 19 -16.65 -0.24 -11.83
N GLU A 20 -16.45 -0.55 -10.56
CA GLU A 20 -15.91 0.40 -9.57
C GLU A 20 -14.43 0.70 -9.80
N ALA A 21 -13.64 -0.31 -10.17
CA ALA A 21 -12.24 -0.12 -10.54
C ALA A 21 -12.12 0.75 -11.81
N TYR A 22 -12.91 0.44 -12.83
CA TYR A 22 -13.01 1.23 -14.06
C TYR A 22 -13.41 2.69 -13.77
N ARG A 23 -14.43 2.89 -12.95
CA ARG A 23 -14.89 4.22 -12.52
C ARG A 23 -13.79 4.98 -11.79
N ALA A 24 -13.13 4.36 -10.82
CA ALA A 24 -12.03 4.97 -10.08
C ALA A 24 -10.89 5.40 -11.01
N ARG A 25 -10.51 4.57 -11.97
CA ARG A 25 -9.49 4.87 -12.97
C ARG A 25 -9.87 6.04 -13.87
N LEU A 26 -11.14 6.11 -14.33
CA LEU A 26 -11.64 7.23 -15.13
C LEU A 26 -11.68 8.54 -14.34
N LEU A 27 -12.15 8.50 -13.08
CA LEU A 27 -12.17 9.68 -12.22
C LEU A 27 -10.75 10.17 -11.93
N PHE A 28 -9.81 9.26 -11.67
CA PHE A 28 -8.40 9.60 -11.50
C PHE A 28 -7.82 10.26 -12.76
N ALA A 29 -8.07 9.70 -13.96
CA ALA A 29 -7.58 10.28 -15.22
C ALA A 29 -8.15 11.69 -15.50
N LYS A 30 -9.41 11.94 -15.08
CA LYS A 30 -10.03 13.27 -15.19
C LYS A 30 -9.50 14.27 -14.16
N ALA A 31 -9.28 13.81 -12.91
CA ALA A 31 -8.78 14.65 -11.83
C ALA A 31 -7.30 15.04 -12.04
N PHE A 32 -6.53 14.14 -12.62
CA PHE A 32 -5.09 14.30 -12.83
C PHE A 32 -4.74 14.04 -14.32
N PRO A 33 -4.98 14.99 -15.22
CA PRO A 33 -4.49 14.89 -16.59
C PRO A 33 -2.95 14.81 -16.61
N GLU A 34 -2.38 14.26 -17.67
CA GLU A 34 -0.92 14.10 -17.78
C GLU A 34 -0.20 15.45 -17.87
N HIS A 35 0.81 15.63 -17.00
CA HIS A 35 1.60 16.85 -16.87
C HIS A 35 3.11 16.57 -16.99
N ALA A 36 3.49 15.49 -17.67
CA ALA A 36 4.89 15.14 -17.99
C ALA A 36 5.82 15.07 -16.74
N GLY A 37 5.36 14.46 -15.65
CA GLY A 37 6.19 14.20 -14.48
C GLY A 37 5.62 14.74 -13.16
N ALA A 38 4.35 15.13 -13.15
CA ALA A 38 3.64 15.37 -11.90
C ALA A 38 3.56 14.08 -11.05
N PRO A 39 3.39 14.16 -9.71
CA PRO A 39 3.31 12.97 -8.85
C PRO A 39 2.25 11.96 -9.31
N ALA A 40 1.12 12.41 -9.84
CA ALA A 40 0.07 11.55 -10.37
C ALA A 40 0.50 10.76 -11.63
N ASP A 41 1.38 11.33 -12.46
CA ASP A 41 1.92 10.62 -13.62
C ASP A 41 2.82 9.47 -13.18
N TRP A 42 3.68 9.70 -12.19
CA TRP A 42 4.53 8.66 -11.61
C TRP A 42 3.72 7.54 -10.98
N LEU A 43 2.63 7.87 -10.28
CA LEU A 43 1.68 6.88 -9.78
C LEU A 43 1.12 6.04 -10.93
N ARG A 44 0.63 6.68 -12.00
CA ARG A 44 0.07 6.00 -13.18
C ARG A 44 1.08 5.08 -13.84
N TYR A 45 2.31 5.55 -14.08
CA TYR A 45 3.38 4.74 -14.67
C TYR A 45 3.72 3.52 -13.78
N THR A 46 3.71 3.71 -12.47
CA THR A 46 3.99 2.61 -11.53
C THR A 46 2.87 1.58 -11.51
N LEU A 47 1.61 2.02 -11.48
CA LEU A 47 0.45 1.12 -11.49
C LEU A 47 0.26 0.40 -12.83
N ALA A 48 0.87 0.87 -13.91
CA ALA A 48 0.89 0.16 -15.19
C ALA A 48 1.85 -1.04 -15.20
N VAL A 49 2.72 -1.18 -14.21
CA VAL A 49 3.63 -2.33 -14.09
C VAL A 49 2.86 -3.54 -13.57
N PRO A 50 2.91 -4.70 -14.27
CA PRO A 50 2.19 -5.89 -13.86
C PRO A 50 2.51 -6.32 -12.42
N GLY A 51 1.48 -6.61 -11.64
CA GLY A 51 1.58 -7.06 -10.25
C GLY A 51 1.62 -5.93 -9.21
N VAL A 52 1.87 -4.68 -9.59
CA VAL A 52 1.76 -3.54 -8.68
C VAL A 52 0.29 -3.26 -8.37
N THR A 53 -0.07 -3.24 -7.10
CA THR A 53 -1.43 -3.01 -6.62
C THR A 53 -1.66 -1.59 -6.11
N ARG A 54 -0.64 -1.00 -5.52
CA ARG A 54 -0.63 0.39 -5.04
C ARG A 54 0.79 0.93 -5.07
N ALA A 55 0.92 2.25 -5.10
CA ALA A 55 2.23 2.90 -5.04
C ALA A 55 2.13 4.25 -4.32
N TYR A 56 3.25 4.67 -3.74
CA TYR A 56 3.36 5.97 -3.10
C TYR A 56 4.54 6.72 -3.71
N ILE A 57 4.35 8.03 -3.86
CA ILE A 57 5.27 8.91 -4.55
C ILE A 57 5.85 9.92 -3.56
N ASP A 58 7.15 10.06 -3.54
CA ASP A 58 7.86 11.03 -2.69
C ASP A 58 8.76 11.93 -3.58
N PRO A 59 8.23 13.06 -4.05
CA PRO A 59 8.97 13.96 -4.90
C PRO A 59 10.17 14.56 -4.16
N LEU A 60 11.33 14.60 -4.82
CA LEU A 60 12.56 15.21 -4.34
C LEU A 60 13.23 14.54 -3.12
N ALA A 61 12.67 13.45 -2.58
CA ALA A 61 13.20 12.77 -1.40
C ALA A 61 14.61 12.19 -1.59
N ALA A 62 15.04 11.93 -2.82
CA ALA A 62 16.42 11.51 -3.13
C ALA A 62 17.28 12.64 -3.74
N GLY A 63 16.81 13.88 -3.62
CA GLY A 63 17.48 15.06 -4.15
C GLY A 63 16.78 15.70 -5.35
N ARG A 64 17.35 16.80 -5.84
CA ARG A 64 16.76 17.58 -6.94
C ARG A 64 16.61 16.75 -8.22
N GLY A 65 15.47 16.85 -8.89
CA GLY A 65 15.16 16.13 -10.13
C GLY A 65 14.81 14.65 -9.94
N THR A 66 14.77 14.16 -8.69
CA THR A 66 14.41 12.79 -8.40
C THR A 66 12.96 12.67 -7.96
N VAL A 67 12.40 11.49 -8.16
CA VAL A 67 11.11 11.08 -7.61
C VAL A 67 11.27 9.68 -7.01
N VAL A 68 11.13 9.58 -5.69
CA VAL A 68 11.14 8.28 -5.02
C VAL A 68 9.78 7.64 -5.19
N VAL A 69 9.78 6.34 -5.52
CA VAL A 69 8.57 5.54 -5.73
C VAL A 69 8.64 4.31 -4.84
N TYR A 70 7.59 4.09 -4.05
CA TYR A 70 7.39 2.91 -3.21
C TYR A 70 6.25 2.05 -3.80
N PRO A 71 6.55 1.04 -4.63
CA PRO A 71 5.53 0.11 -5.15
C PRO A 71 5.16 -0.93 -4.11
N PHE A 72 3.91 -1.44 -4.19
CA PHE A 72 3.41 -2.55 -3.37
C PHE A 72 2.77 -3.62 -4.26
N PHE A 73 2.88 -4.88 -3.82
CA PHE A 73 2.42 -6.09 -4.51
C PHE A 73 1.54 -6.91 -3.57
N ASP A 74 0.40 -6.36 -3.16
CA ASP A 74 -0.45 -6.92 -2.09
C ASP A 74 -0.97 -8.34 -2.38
N LEU A 75 -1.10 -8.70 -3.66
CA LEU A 75 -1.61 -10.01 -4.06
C LEU A 75 -0.53 -11.13 -4.03
N THR A 76 0.74 -10.77 -4.06
CA THR A 76 1.82 -11.76 -4.26
C THR A 76 2.95 -11.65 -3.25
N ARG A 77 2.97 -10.62 -2.41
CA ARG A 77 4.04 -10.37 -1.42
C ARG A 77 3.47 -10.17 -0.02
N THR A 78 4.22 -10.63 0.98
CA THR A 78 3.86 -10.42 2.40
C THR A 78 3.78 -8.92 2.69
N ASN A 79 2.66 -8.47 3.23
CA ASN A 79 2.37 -7.05 3.48
C ASN A 79 2.50 -6.15 2.24
N GLY A 80 2.47 -6.73 1.05
CA GLY A 80 2.66 -6.02 -0.22
C GLY A 80 4.10 -5.54 -0.48
N ILE A 81 5.05 -5.83 0.39
CA ILE A 81 6.44 -5.33 0.27
C ILE A 81 7.17 -6.09 -0.82
N PRO A 82 7.68 -5.39 -1.86
CA PRO A 82 8.33 -6.01 -3.00
C PRO A 82 9.67 -6.67 -2.63
N LEU A 83 10.07 -7.65 -3.40
CA LEU A 83 11.42 -8.19 -3.39
C LEU A 83 12.34 -7.35 -4.29
N GLU A 84 13.64 -7.57 -4.21
CA GLU A 84 14.62 -6.85 -5.03
C GLU A 84 14.37 -7.02 -6.54
N ALA A 85 13.96 -8.21 -6.99
CA ALA A 85 13.61 -8.46 -8.40
C ALA A 85 12.42 -7.59 -8.86
N ASP A 86 11.41 -7.43 -7.99
CA ASP A 86 10.24 -6.58 -8.28
C ASP A 86 10.65 -5.10 -8.37
N ARG A 87 11.52 -4.64 -7.45
CA ARG A 87 12.09 -3.28 -7.46
C ARG A 87 12.80 -2.99 -8.77
N VAL A 88 13.65 -3.92 -9.23
CA VAL A 88 14.38 -3.80 -10.49
C VAL A 88 13.42 -3.75 -11.68
N ALA A 89 12.40 -4.62 -11.71
CA ALA A 89 11.41 -4.64 -12.78
C ALA A 89 10.64 -3.31 -12.87
N VAL A 90 10.17 -2.79 -11.74
CA VAL A 90 9.52 -1.47 -11.67
C VAL A 90 10.48 -0.37 -12.11
N GLY A 91 11.73 -0.39 -11.63
CA GLY A 91 12.75 0.59 -12.00
C GLY A 91 12.98 0.64 -13.51
N ASN A 92 13.12 -0.51 -14.16
CA ASN A 92 13.29 -0.60 -15.61
C ASN A 92 12.08 -0.06 -16.37
N ALA A 93 10.86 -0.38 -15.93
CA ALA A 93 9.65 0.14 -16.55
C ALA A 93 9.54 1.67 -16.43
N LEU A 94 9.84 2.21 -15.25
CA LEU A 94 9.81 3.65 -15.02
C LEU A 94 10.90 4.41 -15.80
N GLN A 95 12.08 3.81 -16.03
CA GLN A 95 13.12 4.40 -16.88
C GLN A 95 12.64 4.58 -18.34
N ILE A 96 11.81 3.67 -18.83
CA ILE A 96 11.23 3.76 -20.19
C ILE A 96 10.12 4.82 -20.24
N ALA A 97 9.26 4.86 -19.20
CA ALA A 97 8.09 5.75 -19.16
C ALA A 97 8.41 7.20 -18.74
N ARG A 98 9.56 7.44 -18.13
CA ARG A 98 9.90 8.74 -17.52
C ARG A 98 9.96 9.89 -18.52
N PRO A 99 9.52 11.10 -18.15
CA PRO A 99 9.84 12.32 -18.87
C PRO A 99 11.34 12.62 -18.79
N GLY A 100 11.86 13.36 -19.78
CA GLY A 100 13.30 13.56 -19.97
C GLY A 100 14.07 14.11 -18.76
N ALA A 101 13.43 14.90 -17.91
CA ALA A 101 14.07 15.52 -16.74
C ALA A 101 13.82 14.78 -15.40
N GLY A 102 12.90 13.82 -15.35
CA GLY A 102 12.57 13.08 -14.12
C GLY A 102 13.46 11.86 -13.93
N LEU A 103 14.05 11.69 -12.75
CA LEU A 103 14.83 10.51 -12.37
C LEU A 103 14.07 9.67 -11.34
N PRO A 104 13.47 8.54 -11.72
CA PRO A 104 12.80 7.66 -10.77
C PRO A 104 13.80 6.90 -9.91
N VAL A 105 13.54 6.87 -8.61
CA VAL A 105 14.28 6.08 -7.61
C VAL A 105 13.30 5.15 -6.96
N VAL A 106 13.29 3.87 -7.33
CA VAL A 106 12.41 2.88 -6.71
C VAL A 106 13.04 2.38 -5.42
N ARG A 107 12.29 2.53 -4.31
CA ARG A 107 12.69 2.04 -2.99
C ARG A 107 11.73 0.97 -2.50
N ILE A 108 12.25 0.02 -1.75
CA ILE A 108 11.47 -0.95 -0.97
C ILE A 108 11.19 -0.30 0.39
N ALA A 109 9.92 -0.26 0.80
CA ALA A 109 9.58 0.23 2.11
C ALA A 109 10.07 -0.74 3.20
N GLU A 110 10.64 -0.19 4.28
CA GLU A 110 11.08 -0.96 5.44
C GLU A 110 9.89 -1.31 6.33
N ALA A 111 9.66 -2.60 6.57
CA ALA A 111 8.58 -3.06 7.44
C ALA A 111 8.87 -2.75 8.91
N VAL A 112 7.94 -2.09 9.58
CA VAL A 112 7.94 -1.90 11.04
C VAL A 112 6.78 -2.70 11.61
N PRO A 113 7.00 -3.93 12.12
CA PRO A 113 5.95 -4.75 12.68
C PRO A 113 5.45 -4.17 14.01
N ILE A 114 4.16 -3.93 14.11
CA ILE A 114 3.51 -3.44 15.33
C ILE A 114 2.78 -4.61 15.97
N ASN A 115 3.30 -5.06 17.13
CA ASN A 115 2.65 -6.10 17.92
C ASN A 115 1.46 -5.51 18.67
N VAL A 116 0.35 -6.26 18.71
CA VAL A 116 -0.86 -5.87 19.39
C VAL A 116 -1.17 -6.86 20.51
N THR A 117 -1.34 -6.36 21.72
CA THR A 117 -1.79 -7.16 22.86
C THR A 117 -3.14 -6.64 23.32
N ILE A 118 -4.13 -7.49 23.26
CA ILE A 118 -5.51 -7.20 23.67
C ILE A 118 -5.75 -7.88 25.03
N THR A 119 -6.25 -7.12 25.98
CA THR A 119 -6.63 -7.59 27.32
C THR A 119 -8.12 -7.36 27.53
N ASP A 120 -8.68 -7.98 28.59
CA ASP A 120 -10.12 -7.88 28.89
C ASP A 120 -11.04 -8.18 27.69
N PHE A 121 -10.61 -9.11 26.83
CA PHE A 121 -11.32 -9.42 25.59
C PHE A 121 -12.54 -10.31 25.87
N SER A 122 -13.74 -9.89 25.46
CA SER A 122 -14.99 -10.60 25.72
C SER A 122 -15.91 -10.55 24.48
N PRO A 123 -16.55 -11.67 24.10
CA PRO A 123 -16.24 -13.03 24.52
C PRO A 123 -14.87 -13.50 24.01
N ASN A 124 -14.11 -14.19 24.86
CA ASN A 124 -12.77 -14.66 24.52
C ASN A 124 -12.85 -16.05 23.83
N SER A 125 -13.53 -16.11 22.69
CA SER A 125 -13.62 -17.32 21.86
C SER A 125 -12.66 -17.27 20.67
N PRO A 126 -12.19 -18.42 20.16
CA PRO A 126 -11.31 -18.44 18.99
C PRO A 126 -11.88 -17.74 17.75
N GLU A 127 -13.19 -17.81 17.55
CA GLU A 127 -13.87 -17.18 16.41
C GLU A 127 -13.83 -15.65 16.51
N VAL A 128 -14.09 -15.10 17.69
CA VAL A 128 -14.06 -13.65 17.92
C VAL A 128 -12.62 -13.12 17.90
N GLN A 129 -11.67 -13.89 18.45
CA GLN A 129 -10.24 -13.57 18.33
C GLN A 129 -9.78 -13.51 16.86
N ALA A 130 -10.20 -14.49 16.04
CA ALA A 130 -9.89 -14.51 14.62
C ALA A 130 -10.51 -13.31 13.87
N ALA A 131 -11.76 -12.94 14.20
CA ALA A 131 -12.42 -11.77 13.65
C ALA A 131 -11.66 -10.48 14.01
N ALA A 132 -11.24 -10.32 15.26
CA ALA A 132 -10.48 -9.17 15.70
C ALA A 132 -9.11 -9.09 15.02
N ALA A 133 -8.40 -10.21 14.89
CA ALA A 133 -7.12 -10.25 14.18
C ALA A 133 -7.27 -9.90 12.69
N ALA A 134 -8.36 -10.36 12.04
CA ALA A 134 -8.66 -10.03 10.65
C ALA A 134 -8.97 -8.53 10.46
N GLU A 135 -9.77 -7.92 11.34
CA GLU A 135 -10.06 -6.48 11.29
C GLU A 135 -8.81 -5.62 11.53
N ILE A 136 -7.96 -6.04 12.45
CA ILE A 136 -6.67 -5.37 12.68
C ILE A 136 -5.82 -5.47 11.41
N ALA A 137 -5.65 -6.64 10.81
CA ALA A 137 -4.89 -6.82 9.57
C ALA A 137 -5.46 -5.98 8.42
N ALA A 138 -6.78 -5.94 8.26
CA ALA A 138 -7.46 -5.10 7.27
C ALA A 138 -7.23 -3.60 7.53
N THR A 139 -7.14 -3.19 8.78
CA THR A 139 -6.84 -1.80 9.15
C THR A 139 -5.42 -1.42 8.81
N PHE A 140 -4.43 -2.30 9.04
CA PHE A 140 -3.07 -2.07 8.54
C PHE A 140 -3.07 -1.93 7.01
N ALA A 141 -3.74 -2.80 6.27
CA ALA A 141 -3.81 -2.71 4.81
C ALA A 141 -4.40 -1.38 4.31
N ARG A 142 -5.40 -0.83 5.03
CA ARG A 142 -6.06 0.44 4.66
C ARG A 142 -5.27 1.68 5.07
N GLN A 143 -4.64 1.66 6.26
CA GLN A 143 -4.06 2.86 6.87
C GLN A 143 -2.55 2.98 6.68
N SER A 144 -1.84 1.85 6.49
CA SER A 144 -0.38 1.89 6.35
C SER A 144 0.06 2.47 5.02
N ARG A 145 0.99 3.40 5.11
CA ARG A 145 1.66 4.06 3.99
C ARG A 145 3.14 4.18 4.32
N PRO A 146 4.04 4.16 3.34
CA PRO A 146 5.43 4.49 3.61
C PRO A 146 5.55 5.94 4.08
N ALA A 147 6.27 6.16 5.16
CA ALA A 147 6.59 7.49 5.61
C ALA A 147 7.56 8.15 4.60
N GLY A 148 7.29 9.39 4.25
CA GLY A 148 8.10 10.16 3.31
C GLY A 148 8.25 11.61 3.73
N VAL A 149 8.84 12.41 2.87
CA VAL A 149 9.12 13.84 3.13
C VAL A 149 8.19 14.78 2.36
N ALA A 150 7.35 14.25 1.47
CA ALA A 150 6.42 15.06 0.69
C ALA A 150 5.45 15.82 1.60
N THR A 151 5.08 17.03 1.21
CA THR A 151 4.03 17.78 1.90
C THR A 151 2.68 17.13 1.66
N PRO A 152 1.88 16.85 2.70
CA PRO A 152 0.55 16.30 2.55
C PRO A 152 -0.34 17.17 1.66
N HIS A 153 -1.09 16.54 0.76
CA HIS A 153 -2.05 17.23 -0.10
C HIS A 153 -3.38 16.46 -0.15
N PRO A 154 -4.53 17.11 0.14
CA PRO A 154 -5.82 16.40 0.24
C PRO A 154 -6.23 15.66 -1.03
N SER A 155 -5.90 16.22 -2.19
CA SER A 155 -6.22 15.62 -3.50
C SER A 155 -5.19 14.58 -3.95
N MET A 156 -4.09 14.38 -3.23
CA MET A 156 -3.00 13.46 -3.58
C MET A 156 -2.67 12.53 -2.41
N PRO A 157 -3.60 11.64 -2.01
CA PRO A 157 -3.41 10.72 -0.88
C PRO A 157 -2.34 9.65 -1.12
N PHE A 158 -1.82 9.56 -2.34
CA PHE A 158 -0.74 8.68 -2.78
C PHE A 158 0.66 9.27 -2.56
N LEU A 159 0.77 10.47 -1.99
CA LEU A 159 2.08 10.99 -1.60
C LEU A 159 2.59 10.29 -0.34
N ALA A 160 3.89 9.95 -0.34
CA ALA A 160 4.58 9.50 0.86
C ALA A 160 4.91 10.74 1.71
N THR A 161 4.23 10.84 2.84
CA THR A 161 4.28 12.01 3.76
C THR A 161 4.77 11.57 5.13
N PRO A 162 5.23 12.47 6.00
CA PRO A 162 5.50 12.14 7.40
C PRO A 162 4.32 11.41 8.02
N GLN A 163 4.57 10.28 8.66
CA GLN A 163 3.52 9.36 9.12
C GLN A 163 3.70 8.95 10.57
N VAL A 164 2.56 8.92 11.26
CA VAL A 164 2.38 8.29 12.57
C VAL A 164 1.26 7.26 12.43
N PHE A 165 1.52 6.00 12.77
CA PHE A 165 0.48 4.98 12.80
C PHE A 165 -0.25 5.07 14.15
N SER A 166 -1.51 5.50 14.11
CA SER A 166 -2.25 5.78 15.34
C SER A 166 -2.73 4.52 16.05
N ARG A 167 -2.50 4.46 17.36
CA ARG A 167 -3.05 3.44 18.25
C ARG A 167 -4.59 3.39 18.20
N SER A 168 -5.24 4.52 17.97
CA SER A 168 -6.71 4.60 17.90
C SER A 168 -7.29 3.79 16.75
N TRP A 169 -6.56 3.60 15.66
CA TRP A 169 -7.00 2.74 14.55
C TRP A 169 -7.05 1.27 14.96
N ILE A 170 -6.12 0.83 15.80
CA ILE A 170 -6.11 -0.54 16.35
C ILE A 170 -7.30 -0.74 17.30
N TRP A 171 -7.59 0.24 18.16
CA TRP A 171 -8.77 0.23 19.02
C TRP A 171 -10.06 0.10 18.21
N GLN A 172 -10.20 0.95 17.20
CA GLN A 172 -11.37 0.90 16.34
C GLN A 172 -11.50 -0.44 15.59
N ALA A 173 -10.36 -0.99 15.12
CA ALA A 173 -10.34 -2.29 14.45
C ALA A 173 -10.82 -3.41 15.36
N ALA A 174 -10.34 -3.46 16.61
CA ALA A 174 -10.78 -4.45 17.58
C ALA A 174 -12.29 -4.29 17.91
N ALA A 175 -12.77 -3.05 18.09
CA ALA A 175 -14.18 -2.76 18.33
C ALA A 175 -15.10 -3.11 17.15
N ASN A 176 -14.58 -3.13 15.93
CA ASN A 176 -15.36 -3.50 14.74
C ASN A 176 -15.43 -5.03 14.51
N ALA A 177 -14.72 -5.82 15.31
CA ALA A 177 -14.72 -7.26 15.17
C ALA A 177 -16.10 -7.86 15.45
N SER A 178 -16.54 -8.76 14.59
CA SER A 178 -17.86 -9.40 14.75
C SER A 178 -17.90 -10.23 16.02
N GLY A 179 -18.86 -9.92 16.89
CA GLY A 179 -19.09 -10.63 18.16
C GLY A 179 -18.25 -10.10 19.34
N GLU A 180 -17.44 -9.07 19.15
CA GLU A 180 -16.72 -8.40 20.23
C GLU A 180 -17.69 -7.53 21.05
N GLU A 181 -17.58 -7.59 22.39
CA GLU A 181 -18.39 -6.80 23.33
C GLU A 181 -17.51 -5.85 24.18
N ARG A 182 -16.27 -6.24 24.44
CA ARG A 182 -15.36 -5.48 25.28
C ARG A 182 -13.92 -5.87 25.03
N HIS A 183 -13.04 -4.87 24.99
CA HIS A 183 -11.59 -5.07 24.95
C HIS A 183 -10.84 -3.92 25.58
N ALA A 184 -9.58 -4.16 25.92
CA ALA A 184 -8.57 -3.14 26.18
C ALA A 184 -7.31 -3.48 25.39
N ILE A 185 -6.54 -2.46 24.96
CA ILE A 185 -5.27 -2.66 24.27
C ILE A 185 -4.13 -2.22 25.18
N SER A 186 -3.31 -3.19 25.59
CA SER A 186 -2.13 -2.92 26.40
C SER A 186 -0.88 -2.62 25.59
N ALA A 187 -0.79 -3.13 24.35
CA ALA A 187 0.24 -2.78 23.38
C ALA A 187 -0.35 -2.60 21.97
N PRO A 188 0.10 -1.59 21.21
CA PRO A 188 1.08 -0.56 21.57
C PRO A 188 0.53 0.44 22.62
N VAL A 189 1.40 0.97 23.48
CA VAL A 189 1.00 1.94 24.51
C VAL A 189 0.78 3.36 23.98
N SER A 190 1.37 3.68 22.82
CA SER A 190 1.28 4.98 22.15
C SER A 190 1.26 4.81 20.66
N ASP A 191 0.98 5.90 19.95
CA ASP A 191 1.11 6.01 18.51
C ASP A 191 2.55 5.70 18.09
N GLN A 192 2.71 5.06 16.91
CA GLN A 192 3.99 4.64 16.39
C GLN A 192 4.47 5.61 15.31
N ALA A 193 5.49 6.40 15.64
CA ALA A 193 6.13 7.28 14.67
C ALA A 193 6.99 6.47 13.71
N LEU A 194 6.87 6.77 12.41
CA LEU A 194 7.63 6.14 11.34
C LEU A 194 8.64 7.14 10.77
N THR A 195 9.84 6.67 10.48
CA THR A 195 10.85 7.45 9.77
C THR A 195 10.74 7.26 8.26
N GLU A 196 11.41 8.11 7.47
CA GLU A 196 11.38 8.05 6.01
C GLU A 196 11.67 6.63 5.49
N GLY A 197 10.82 6.15 4.60
CA GLY A 197 10.91 4.81 4.00
C GLY A 197 10.28 3.70 4.82
N GLN A 198 9.92 3.92 6.08
CA GLN A 198 9.27 2.92 6.92
C GLN A 198 7.77 2.83 6.66
N VAL A 199 7.22 1.63 6.82
CA VAL A 199 5.79 1.34 6.72
C VAL A 199 5.36 0.45 7.88
N ALA A 200 4.28 0.81 8.56
CA ALA A 200 3.70 -0.03 9.60
C ALA A 200 3.15 -1.33 9.00
N THR A 201 3.48 -2.45 9.61
CA THR A 201 2.96 -3.76 9.21
C THR A 201 2.33 -4.47 10.40
N PRO A 202 1.36 -5.37 10.19
CA PRO A 202 0.83 -6.17 11.28
C PRO A 202 1.94 -7.06 11.86
N GLY A 203 2.13 -6.98 13.17
CA GLY A 203 2.94 -7.90 13.95
C GLY A 203 2.08 -9.02 14.53
N THR A 204 2.52 -9.58 15.65
CA THR A 204 1.75 -10.60 16.37
C THR A 204 0.58 -9.96 17.10
N VAL A 205 -0.62 -10.54 16.95
CA VAL A 205 -1.80 -10.22 17.77
C VAL A 205 -1.92 -11.27 18.86
N SER A 206 -1.92 -10.85 20.12
CA SER A 206 -2.05 -11.71 21.30
C SER A 206 -3.24 -11.29 22.16
N PHE A 207 -3.91 -12.26 22.75
CA PHE A 207 -5.04 -12.09 23.66
C PHE A 207 -4.63 -12.57 25.06
N ALA A 208 -4.73 -11.71 26.07
CA ALA A 208 -4.31 -11.98 27.44
C ALA A 208 -5.45 -11.75 28.44
#